data_b9e69ce5e6d4e0b516924575821138ec
#
_entry.id   b9e69ce5e6d4e0b516924575821138ec
#
_cell.length_a   1.000
_cell.length_b   1.000
_cell.length_c   1.000
_cell.angle_alpha   90.00
_cell.angle_beta   90.00
_cell.angle_gamma   90.00
#
_symmetry.space_group_name_H-M   'P 1'
#
loop_
_entity.id
_entity.type
_entity.pdbx_description
1 polymer ?
#
loop_
_entity_poly.entity_id
_entity_poly.type
_entity_poly.pdbx_seq_one_letter_code
_entity_poly.pdbx_strand_id
1 'polypeptide(L)'
;MKPPYIIPENAIHLLTADSVKSWKIAKRYNGKTRMNMGDCFLKYRQRFRESGLVKDNNASQRDCGPSLEATWEITTSEKGDYYIKLTSDQLPELLNQESDEKFFKILYLSKDSLTLSYVHKQFNQRRRITDYMVREDLEVKDRDFHW
;
A
#
# COMPACT_ATOMS: atom_id res chain seq x y z
N MET A 1 19.62 15.59 -10.66
CA MET A 1 19.18 14.71 -9.57
C MET A 1 17.95 15.27 -8.89
N LYS A 2 16.92 14.45 -8.76
CA LYS A 2 15.76 14.84 -7.96
C LYS A 2 16.16 14.79 -6.49
N PRO A 3 15.80 15.81 -5.69
CA PRO A 3 16.02 15.73 -4.25
C PRO A 3 15.18 14.56 -3.68
N PRO A 4 15.63 13.92 -2.59
CA PRO A 4 14.84 12.87 -1.96
C PRO A 4 13.49 13.44 -1.47
N TYR A 5 12.44 12.64 -1.56
CA TYR A 5 11.15 13.03 -1.02
C TYR A 5 11.25 13.18 0.50
N ILE A 6 10.72 14.26 1.01
CA ILE A 6 10.66 14.52 2.46
C ILE A 6 9.22 14.34 2.91
N ILE A 7 9.01 13.37 3.81
CA ILE A 7 7.70 13.08 4.34
C ILE A 7 7.20 14.24 5.23
N PRO A 8 5.90 14.61 5.18
CA PRO A 8 5.38 15.64 6.07
C PRO A 8 5.54 15.29 7.55
N GLU A 9 5.72 16.29 8.39
CA GLU A 9 5.88 16.10 9.84
C GLU A 9 4.65 15.41 10.47
N ASN A 10 3.46 15.67 9.94
CA ASN A 10 2.21 15.08 10.42
C ASN A 10 1.83 13.79 9.66
N ALA A 11 2.83 13.01 9.22
CA ALA A 11 2.61 11.83 8.40
C ALA A 11 1.63 10.84 9.03
N ILE A 12 1.75 10.59 10.33
CA ILE A 12 0.85 9.64 11.03
C ILE A 12 -0.59 10.14 10.97
N HIS A 13 -0.82 11.45 11.17
CA HIS A 13 -2.14 12.04 11.03
C HIS A 13 -2.69 11.89 9.61
N LEU A 14 -1.86 12.13 8.61
CA LEU A 14 -2.28 12.00 7.21
C LEU A 14 -2.65 10.55 6.86
N LEU A 15 -1.92 9.59 7.41
CA LEU A 15 -2.13 8.17 7.14
C LEU A 15 -3.34 7.60 7.88
N THR A 16 -3.62 8.05 9.09
CA THR A 16 -4.59 7.44 10.01
C THR A 16 -5.77 8.34 10.39
N ALA A 17 -5.73 9.63 10.05
CA ALA A 17 -6.72 10.64 10.49
C ALA A 17 -6.89 10.66 12.01
N ASP A 18 -5.82 10.37 12.77
CA ASP A 18 -5.78 10.31 14.24
C ASP A 18 -6.66 9.21 14.85
N SER A 19 -7.12 8.27 14.04
CA SER A 19 -7.93 7.14 14.50
C SER A 19 -7.79 5.98 13.52
N VAL A 20 -8.60 5.95 12.48
CA VAL A 20 -8.56 4.96 11.41
C VAL A 20 -8.87 5.64 10.10
N LYS A 21 -8.13 5.27 9.06
CA LYS A 21 -8.35 5.81 7.72
C LYS A 21 -8.27 4.69 6.70
N SER A 22 -9.22 4.68 5.77
CA SER A 22 -9.27 3.70 4.70
C SER A 22 -8.75 4.31 3.41
N TRP A 23 -7.87 3.57 2.76
CA TRP A 23 -7.29 3.92 1.47
C TRP A 23 -7.71 2.92 0.41
N LYS A 24 -7.96 3.40 -0.79
CA LYS A 24 -8.26 2.54 -1.94
C LYS A 24 -7.24 2.76 -3.04
N ILE A 25 -7.08 1.77 -3.91
CA ILE A 25 -6.14 1.88 -5.03
C ILE A 25 -6.82 2.65 -6.16
N ALA A 26 -6.23 3.78 -6.55
CA ALA A 26 -6.69 4.54 -7.72
C ALA A 26 -6.18 3.91 -9.01
N LYS A 27 -4.90 3.50 -9.02
CA LYS A 27 -4.28 2.81 -10.14
C LYS A 27 -3.02 2.10 -9.65
N ARG A 28 -2.64 1.05 -10.36
CA ARG A 28 -1.46 0.25 -10.06
C ARG A 28 -0.62 0.07 -11.30
N TYR A 29 0.68 0.20 -11.14
CA TYR A 29 1.65 -0.04 -12.21
C TYR A 29 2.57 -1.20 -11.86
N ASN A 30 2.87 -2.03 -12.87
CA ASN A 30 3.94 -3.02 -12.82
C ASN A 30 5.05 -2.47 -13.70
N GLY A 31 6.10 -1.93 -13.09
CA GLY A 31 7.08 -1.15 -13.82
C GLY A 31 6.43 0.06 -14.47
N LYS A 32 6.47 0.14 -15.79
CA LYS A 32 5.85 1.23 -16.56
C LYS A 32 4.46 0.89 -17.09
N THR A 33 4.00 -0.34 -16.87
CA THR A 33 2.74 -0.83 -17.43
C THR A 33 1.61 -0.66 -16.44
N ARG A 34 0.57 0.07 -16.82
CA ARG A 34 -0.63 0.19 -15.98
C ARG A 34 -1.38 -1.13 -15.96
N MET A 35 -1.71 -1.60 -14.77
CA MET A 35 -2.40 -2.87 -14.58
C MET A 35 -3.91 -2.68 -14.67
N ASN A 36 -4.59 -3.72 -15.17
CA ASN A 36 -6.04 -3.76 -15.19
C ASN A 36 -6.59 -3.84 -13.76
N MET A 37 -7.68 -3.12 -13.50
CA MET A 37 -8.33 -3.08 -12.19
C MET A 37 -9.55 -4.00 -12.20
N GLY A 38 -9.36 -5.23 -11.73
CA GLY A 38 -10.45 -6.19 -11.57
C GLY A 38 -11.27 -5.91 -10.31
N ASP A 39 -12.33 -6.70 -10.10
CA ASP A 39 -13.26 -6.49 -8.99
C ASP A 39 -12.57 -6.48 -7.62
N CYS A 40 -11.59 -7.36 -7.40
CA CYS A 40 -10.89 -7.40 -6.12
C CYS A 40 -10.12 -6.10 -5.84
N PHE A 41 -9.46 -5.54 -6.86
CA PHE A 41 -8.76 -4.27 -6.71
C PHE A 41 -9.73 -3.11 -6.51
N LEU A 42 -10.85 -3.12 -7.21
CA LEU A 42 -11.86 -2.05 -7.08
C LEU A 42 -12.50 -2.03 -5.70
N LYS A 43 -12.65 -3.19 -5.09
CA LYS A 43 -13.25 -3.32 -3.76
C LYS A 43 -12.23 -3.28 -2.64
N TYR A 44 -10.94 -3.41 -2.96
CA TYR A 44 -9.87 -3.43 -1.97
C TYR A 44 -9.82 -2.14 -1.18
N ARG A 45 -9.75 -2.28 0.17
CA ARG A 45 -9.53 -1.18 1.10
C ARG A 45 -8.48 -1.60 2.10
N GLN A 46 -7.58 -0.68 2.41
CA GLN A 46 -6.55 -0.87 3.43
C GLN A 46 -6.76 0.17 4.51
N ARG A 47 -6.91 -0.29 5.75
CA ARG A 47 -7.21 0.57 6.89
C ARG A 47 -6.02 0.65 7.81
N PHE A 48 -5.51 1.87 7.99
CA PHE A 48 -4.43 2.16 8.92
C PHE A 48 -5.01 2.78 10.18
N ARG A 49 -4.67 2.19 11.32
CA ARG A 49 -5.09 2.69 12.63
C ARG A 49 -3.92 3.37 13.33
N GLU A 50 -4.19 4.45 14.02
CA GLU A 50 -3.17 5.16 14.80
C GLU A 50 -2.52 4.25 15.83
N SER A 51 -3.26 3.25 16.34
CA SER A 51 -2.73 2.26 17.28
C SER A 51 -1.58 1.40 16.73
N GLY A 52 -1.29 1.48 15.43
CA GLY A 52 -0.24 0.70 14.80
C GLY A 52 -0.72 -0.57 14.12
N LEU A 53 -2.03 -0.71 13.91
CA LEU A 53 -2.59 -1.85 13.19
C LEU A 53 -2.98 -1.45 11.77
N VAL A 54 -2.84 -2.38 10.85
CA VAL A 54 -3.33 -2.24 9.47
C VAL A 54 -4.00 -3.54 9.06
N LYS A 55 -5.12 -3.41 8.39
CA LYS A 55 -5.89 -4.55 7.90
C LYS A 55 -6.55 -4.19 6.58
N ASP A 56 -6.55 -5.14 5.64
CA ASP A 56 -7.33 -4.98 4.41
C ASP A 56 -8.68 -5.72 4.53
N ASN A 57 -9.52 -5.53 3.52
CA ASN A 57 -10.87 -6.09 3.51
C ASN A 57 -11.05 -7.27 2.56
N ASN A 58 -9.96 -7.90 2.10
CA ASN A 58 -10.05 -8.99 1.12
C ASN A 58 -10.94 -10.14 1.59
N ALA A 59 -10.84 -10.52 2.87
CA ALA A 59 -11.60 -11.66 3.40
C ALA A 59 -13.13 -11.43 3.38
N SER A 60 -13.58 -10.18 3.33
CA SER A 60 -15.01 -9.86 3.23
C SER A 60 -15.51 -9.83 1.78
N GLN A 61 -14.61 -10.02 0.80
CA GLN A 61 -14.93 -10.01 -0.61
C GLN A 61 -14.80 -11.41 -1.19
N ARG A 62 -15.81 -11.83 -1.96
CA ARG A 62 -15.81 -13.15 -2.56
C ARG A 62 -14.61 -13.33 -3.51
N ASP A 63 -13.90 -14.44 -3.35
CA ASP A 63 -12.79 -14.86 -4.21
C ASP A 63 -11.61 -13.89 -4.27
N CYS A 64 -11.48 -13.00 -3.30
CA CYS A 64 -10.34 -12.06 -3.25
C CYS A 64 -9.24 -12.48 -2.28
N GLY A 65 -9.39 -13.62 -1.63
CA GLY A 65 -8.37 -14.18 -0.76
C GLY A 65 -8.47 -13.70 0.68
N PRO A 66 -7.54 -14.15 1.53
CA PRO A 66 -7.54 -13.76 2.93
C PRO A 66 -7.11 -12.32 3.13
N SER A 67 -7.56 -11.72 4.22
CA SER A 67 -7.11 -10.40 4.63
C SER A 67 -5.78 -10.48 5.34
N LEU A 68 -4.91 -9.51 5.10
CA LEU A 68 -3.70 -9.32 5.88
C LEU A 68 -4.04 -8.48 7.10
N GLU A 69 -3.61 -8.96 8.27
CA GLU A 69 -3.55 -8.17 9.50
C GLU A 69 -2.10 -8.02 9.89
N ALA A 70 -1.67 -6.80 10.12
CA ALA A 70 -0.27 -6.52 10.42
C ALA A 70 -0.15 -5.34 11.38
N THR A 71 1.04 -5.20 11.97
CA THR A 71 1.42 -3.93 12.59
C THR A 71 2.17 -3.10 11.56
N TRP A 72 2.11 -1.79 11.71
CA TRP A 72 2.80 -0.88 10.79
C TRP A 72 3.57 0.17 11.57
N GLU A 73 4.64 0.65 10.95
CA GLU A 73 5.38 1.81 11.44
C GLU A 73 6.03 2.52 10.25
N ILE A 74 6.31 3.80 10.40
CA ILE A 74 7.06 4.55 9.40
C ILE A 74 8.53 4.51 9.79
N THR A 75 9.37 4.06 8.86
CA THR A 75 10.82 3.96 9.07
C THR A 75 11.56 4.80 8.04
N THR A 76 12.81 5.12 8.34
CA THR A 76 13.68 5.89 7.46
C THR A 76 14.93 5.07 7.19
N SER A 77 15.34 4.98 5.92
CA SER A 77 16.59 4.30 5.55
C SER A 77 17.79 5.21 5.75
N GLU A 78 19.00 4.63 5.69
CA GLU A 78 20.25 5.39 5.75
C GLU A 78 20.35 6.44 4.62
N LYS A 79 19.71 6.18 3.50
CA LYS A 79 19.70 7.10 2.35
C LYS A 79 18.67 8.21 2.48
N GLY A 80 17.85 8.20 3.54
CA GLY A 80 16.82 9.20 3.76
C GLY A 80 15.48 8.89 3.09
N ASP A 81 15.28 7.67 2.59
CA ASP A 81 14.00 7.24 2.05
C ASP A 81 13.07 6.80 3.19
N TYR A 82 11.78 7.03 3.01
CA TYR A 82 10.75 6.69 4.00
C TYR A 82 9.98 5.45 3.56
N TYR A 83 9.68 4.59 4.54
CA TYR A 83 8.97 3.34 4.30
C TYR A 83 7.85 3.14 5.31
N ILE A 84 6.78 2.50 4.88
CA ILE A 84 5.85 1.86 5.79
C ILE A 84 6.31 0.41 5.93
N LYS A 85 6.69 0.03 7.14
CA LYS A 85 7.10 -1.34 7.45
C LYS A 85 5.91 -2.08 8.03
N LEU A 86 5.49 -3.15 7.38
CA LEU A 86 4.47 -4.06 7.89
C LEU A 86 5.13 -5.27 8.52
N THR A 87 4.63 -5.69 9.67
CA THR A 87 5.09 -6.90 10.35
C THR A 87 3.88 -7.79 10.63
N SER A 88 3.93 -9.02 10.16
CA SER A 88 2.85 -9.99 10.36
C SER A 88 3.38 -11.40 10.19
N ASP A 89 2.93 -12.32 11.04
CA ASP A 89 3.23 -13.73 10.89
C ASP A 89 2.53 -14.37 9.67
N GLN A 90 1.59 -13.67 9.04
CA GLN A 90 0.93 -14.11 7.82
C GLN A 90 1.78 -13.87 6.56
N LEU A 91 2.75 -12.95 6.61
CA LEU A 91 3.49 -12.54 5.42
C LEU A 91 4.29 -13.67 4.76
N PRO A 92 4.97 -14.58 5.50
CA PRO A 92 5.68 -15.66 4.83
C PRO A 92 4.80 -16.52 3.95
N GLU A 93 3.59 -16.85 4.39
CA GLU A 93 2.65 -17.67 3.60
C GLU A 93 1.97 -16.87 2.50
N LEU A 94 1.45 -15.67 2.83
CA LEU A 94 0.70 -14.86 1.86
C LEU A 94 1.56 -14.38 0.69
N LEU A 95 2.82 -14.06 0.93
CA LEU A 95 3.71 -13.50 -0.09
C LEU A 95 4.80 -14.49 -0.53
N ASN A 96 4.73 -15.74 -0.05
CA ASN A 96 5.73 -16.77 -0.37
C ASN A 96 7.16 -16.24 -0.14
N GLN A 97 7.42 -15.71 1.05
CA GLN A 97 8.70 -15.14 1.45
C GLN A 97 9.12 -15.69 2.82
N GLU A 98 10.41 -15.54 3.15
CA GLU A 98 10.93 -16.00 4.45
C GLU A 98 10.64 -15.03 5.58
N SER A 99 10.62 -13.73 5.29
CA SER A 99 10.48 -12.69 6.29
C SER A 99 9.04 -12.43 6.68
N ASP A 100 8.81 -12.08 7.96
CA ASP A 100 7.54 -11.59 8.47
C ASP A 100 7.39 -10.07 8.33
N GLU A 101 8.30 -9.43 7.59
CA GLU A 101 8.31 -8.00 7.36
C GLU A 101 8.17 -7.68 5.88
N LYS A 102 7.50 -6.56 5.58
CA LYS A 102 7.39 -6.04 4.22
C LYS A 102 7.54 -4.53 4.25
N PHE A 103 8.37 -4.00 3.37
CA PHE A 103 8.64 -2.56 3.29
C PHE A 103 7.99 -1.97 2.04
N PHE A 104 7.22 -0.91 2.24
CA PHE A 104 6.60 -0.15 1.15
C PHE A 104 7.22 1.25 1.15
N LYS A 105 7.95 1.59 0.09
CA LYS A 105 8.57 2.90 -0.01
C LYS A 105 7.48 3.96 -0.22
N ILE A 106 7.52 5.01 0.58
CA ILE A 106 6.58 6.12 0.46
C ILE A 106 7.15 7.10 -0.56
N LEU A 107 6.49 7.19 -1.72
CA LEU A 107 6.87 8.15 -2.75
C LEU A 107 6.15 9.48 -2.59
N TYR A 108 4.97 9.45 -1.99
CA TYR A 108 4.17 10.64 -1.74
C TYR A 108 3.10 10.35 -0.68
N LEU A 109 2.86 11.32 0.20
CA LEU A 109 1.78 11.22 1.20
C LEU A 109 1.18 12.58 1.43
N SER A 110 -0.13 12.68 1.26
CA SER A 110 -0.92 13.87 1.55
C SER A 110 -2.24 13.45 2.18
N LYS A 111 -3.10 14.42 2.48
CA LYS A 111 -4.44 14.14 2.99
C LYS A 111 -5.23 13.24 2.06
N ASP A 112 -5.07 13.41 0.76
CA ASP A 112 -5.89 12.73 -0.25
C ASP A 112 -5.18 11.58 -0.96
N SER A 113 -3.84 11.53 -0.94
CA SER A 113 -3.08 10.61 -1.77
C SER A 113 -1.93 9.96 -1.02
N LEU A 114 -1.71 8.69 -1.31
CA LEU A 114 -0.60 7.90 -0.78
C LEU A 114 -0.04 7.08 -1.94
N THR A 115 1.22 7.32 -2.31
CA THR A 115 1.87 6.56 -3.37
C THR A 115 2.94 5.67 -2.76
N LEU A 116 2.80 4.36 -2.96
CA LEU A 116 3.69 3.35 -2.41
C LEU A 116 4.37 2.58 -3.53
N SER A 117 5.63 2.26 -3.32
CA SER A 117 6.41 1.42 -4.25
C SER A 117 7.02 0.27 -3.47
N TYR A 118 6.93 -0.94 -4.03
CA TYR A 118 7.50 -2.13 -3.42
C TYR A 118 7.87 -3.14 -4.49
N VAL A 119 8.70 -4.10 -4.11
CA VAL A 119 9.11 -5.19 -5.00
C VAL A 119 8.26 -6.41 -4.69
N HIS A 120 7.63 -6.96 -5.72
CA HIS A 120 6.86 -8.20 -5.63
C HIS A 120 7.58 -9.29 -6.43
N LYS A 121 7.81 -10.43 -5.79
CA LYS A 121 8.44 -11.58 -6.45
C LYS A 121 7.34 -12.50 -6.97
N GLN A 122 7.32 -12.70 -8.28
CA GLN A 122 6.36 -13.59 -8.93
C GLN A 122 7.08 -14.41 -9.99
N PHE A 123 6.89 -15.73 -9.99
CA PHE A 123 7.51 -16.64 -10.96
C PHE A 123 9.03 -16.46 -11.06
N ASN A 124 9.72 -16.30 -9.91
CA ASN A 124 11.16 -16.05 -9.82
C ASN A 124 11.62 -14.73 -10.45
N GLN A 125 10.70 -13.84 -10.77
CA GLN A 125 11.01 -12.51 -11.27
C GLN A 125 10.62 -11.44 -10.23
N ARG A 126 11.49 -10.45 -10.07
CA ARG A 126 11.20 -9.30 -9.22
C ARG A 126 10.53 -8.24 -10.06
N ARG A 127 9.37 -7.78 -9.63
CA ARG A 127 8.63 -6.72 -10.28
C ARG A 127 8.43 -5.57 -9.30
N ARG A 128 8.69 -4.36 -9.78
CA ARG A 128 8.42 -3.16 -8.98
C ARG A 128 6.99 -2.76 -9.21
N ILE A 129 6.22 -2.78 -8.13
CA ILE A 129 4.81 -2.37 -8.14
C ILE A 129 4.73 -0.97 -7.56
N THR A 130 3.94 -0.10 -8.18
CA THR A 130 3.65 1.23 -7.67
C THR A 130 2.14 1.37 -7.55
N ASP A 131 1.68 1.58 -6.32
CA ASP A 131 0.27 1.79 -6.02
C ASP A 131 0.01 3.26 -5.75
N TYR A 132 -0.86 3.84 -6.56
CA TYR A 132 -1.38 5.19 -6.32
C TYR A 132 -2.69 5.03 -5.56
N MET A 133 -2.64 5.31 -4.27
CA MET A 133 -3.79 5.18 -3.39
C MET A 133 -4.37 6.54 -3.06
N VAL A 134 -5.69 6.58 -2.88
CA VAL A 134 -6.40 7.78 -2.46
C VAL A 134 -7.31 7.40 -1.28
N ARG A 135 -7.73 8.40 -0.50
CA ARG A 135 -8.71 8.13 0.57
C ARG A 135 -9.99 7.59 -0.07
N GLU A 136 -10.68 6.71 0.63
CA GLU A 136 -11.75 5.90 0.02
C GLU A 136 -12.95 6.69 -0.48
N ASP A 137 -13.19 7.89 0.05
CA ASP A 137 -14.32 8.73 -0.34
C ASP A 137 -14.08 9.61 -1.56
N LEU A 138 -12.86 9.57 -2.15
CA LEU A 138 -12.58 10.34 -3.36
C LEU A 138 -13.06 9.59 -4.59
N GLU A 139 -13.69 10.31 -5.53
CA GLU A 139 -13.98 9.79 -6.85
C GLU A 139 -12.73 9.86 -7.73
N VAL A 140 -12.46 8.79 -8.46
CA VAL A 140 -11.34 8.70 -9.39
C VAL A 140 -11.87 8.30 -10.75
N LYS A 141 -11.55 9.09 -11.77
CA LYS A 141 -11.91 8.76 -13.15
C LYS A 141 -11.06 7.61 -13.66
N ASP A 142 -11.66 6.76 -14.49
CA ASP A 142 -10.98 5.62 -15.13
C ASP A 142 -10.32 4.66 -14.14
N ARG A 143 -10.88 4.57 -12.93
CA ARG A 143 -10.37 3.66 -11.91
C ARG A 143 -10.53 2.20 -12.32
N ASP A 144 -11.56 1.88 -13.07
CA ASP A 144 -11.85 0.54 -13.58
C ASP A 144 -11.12 0.23 -14.91
N PHE A 145 -9.95 0.83 -15.10
CA PHE A 145 -9.14 0.68 -16.31
C PHE A 145 -8.94 -0.79 -16.71
N HIS A 146 -9.21 -1.06 -17.99
CA HIS A 146 -8.90 -2.33 -18.66
C HIS A 146 -8.32 -2.03 -20.05
N TRP A 147 -7.27 -2.75 -20.39
CA TRP A 147 -6.66 -2.65 -21.70
C TRP A 147 -6.66 -3.95 -22.47
#